data_9a8f9a4635afe9241d487e25a3414aed
#
_entry.id   9a8f9a4635afe9241d487e25a3414aed
#
_cell.length_a   1.000
_cell.length_b   1.000
_cell.length_c   1.000
_cell.angle_alpha   90.00
_cell.angle_beta   90.00
_cell.angle_gamma   90.00
#
_symmetry.space_group_name_H-M   'P 1'
#
loop_
_entity.id
_entity.type
_entity.pdbx_description
1 polymer ?
#
loop_
_entity_poly.entity_id
_entity_poly.type
_entity_poly.pdbx_seq_one_letter_code
_entity_poly.pdbx_strand_id
1 'polypeptide(L)'
;MRPRPRDQSGTAAVEFALVLPLVLTIALALVQVGLLVRDRLLVESAARAGARAAAIQADPGAVNDAVVGSVDGLDPSGITVSIARSGDQGDPVTVTVGYVSEVQVPLVSWLFGASVSMQSDATDRQEFSP
;
A
#
# COMPACT_ATOMS: atom_id res chain seq x y z
N MET A 1 61.18 -9.59 26.53
CA MET A 1 59.92 -8.86 26.71
C MET A 1 59.02 -9.25 25.53
N ARG A 2 57.99 -10.07 25.74
CA ARG A 2 57.08 -10.52 24.68
C ARG A 2 56.01 -9.41 24.54
N PRO A 3 55.74 -8.90 23.32
CA PRO A 3 54.64 -7.97 23.14
C PRO A 3 53.32 -8.70 23.43
N ARG A 4 52.49 -8.06 24.29
CA ARG A 4 51.13 -8.55 24.52
C ARG A 4 50.33 -8.45 23.22
N PRO A 5 49.62 -9.52 22.79
CA PRO A 5 48.71 -9.40 21.65
C PRO A 5 47.69 -8.32 21.97
N ARG A 6 47.58 -7.32 21.08
CA ARG A 6 46.52 -6.30 21.16
C ARG A 6 45.18 -7.05 21.05
N ASP A 7 44.34 -6.76 22.02
CA ASP A 7 43.02 -7.36 22.13
C ASP A 7 42.16 -6.86 20.94
N GLN A 8 42.20 -7.59 19.83
CA GLN A 8 41.44 -7.28 18.59
C GLN A 8 39.94 -7.60 18.70
N SER A 9 39.54 -8.33 19.75
CA SER A 9 38.13 -8.69 19.97
C SER A 9 37.28 -7.46 20.32
N GLY A 10 37.84 -6.49 21.03
CA GLY A 10 37.16 -5.23 21.34
C GLY A 10 36.91 -4.35 20.10
N THR A 11 37.87 -4.32 19.15
CA THR A 11 37.75 -3.53 17.92
C THR A 11 36.66 -4.08 17.03
N ALA A 12 36.58 -5.39 16.82
CA ALA A 12 35.53 -6.02 16.02
C ALA A 12 34.12 -5.81 16.62
N ALA A 13 34.01 -5.82 17.95
CA ALA A 13 32.72 -5.53 18.62
C ALA A 13 32.26 -4.08 18.38
N VAL A 14 33.18 -3.12 18.41
CA VAL A 14 32.88 -1.71 18.12
C VAL A 14 32.50 -1.52 16.65
N GLU A 15 33.21 -2.12 15.71
CA GLU A 15 32.88 -2.08 14.30
C GLU A 15 31.49 -2.66 14.02
N PHE A 16 31.18 -3.81 14.62
CA PHE A 16 29.85 -4.41 14.52
C PHE A 16 28.75 -3.50 15.09
N ALA A 17 28.98 -2.92 16.26
CA ALA A 17 28.03 -2.01 16.90
C ALA A 17 27.73 -0.75 16.06
N LEU A 18 28.71 -0.26 15.27
CA LEU A 18 28.50 0.88 14.36
C LEU A 18 27.76 0.49 13.08
N VAL A 19 27.94 -0.73 12.58
CA VAL A 19 27.27 -1.22 11.37
C VAL A 19 25.84 -1.69 11.65
N LEU A 20 25.59 -2.23 12.84
CA LEU A 20 24.30 -2.80 13.22
C LEU A 20 23.11 -1.85 13.01
N PRO A 21 23.14 -0.57 13.43
CA PRO A 21 22.03 0.36 13.19
C PRO A 21 21.73 0.57 11.71
N LEU A 22 22.75 0.60 10.86
CA LEU A 22 22.61 0.75 9.42
C LEU A 22 21.91 -0.48 8.82
N VAL A 23 22.38 -1.67 9.18
CA VAL A 23 21.77 -2.94 8.70
C VAL A 23 20.30 -3.04 9.14
N LEU A 24 20.01 -2.71 10.41
CA LEU A 24 18.64 -2.70 10.92
C LEU A 24 17.75 -1.68 10.16
N THR A 25 18.26 -0.49 9.89
CA THR A 25 17.50 0.52 9.13
C THR A 25 17.17 0.03 7.74
N ILE A 26 18.13 -0.59 7.04
CA ILE A 26 17.90 -1.16 5.71
C ILE A 26 16.87 -2.31 5.78
N ALA A 27 17.01 -3.21 6.75
CA ALA A 27 16.07 -4.31 6.91
C ALA A 27 14.64 -3.82 7.17
N LEU A 28 14.47 -2.83 8.05
CA LEU A 28 13.17 -2.22 8.34
C LEU A 28 12.61 -1.45 7.13
N ALA A 29 13.44 -0.78 6.35
CA ALA A 29 13.03 -0.13 5.11
C ALA A 29 12.50 -1.14 4.09
N LEU A 30 13.14 -2.30 3.94
CA LEU A 30 12.66 -3.37 3.06
C LEU A 30 11.30 -3.93 3.51
N VAL A 31 11.10 -4.10 4.81
CA VAL A 31 9.79 -4.50 5.36
C VAL A 31 8.73 -3.46 5.01
N GLN A 32 9.02 -2.17 5.21
CA GLN A 32 8.08 -1.09 4.89
C GLN A 32 7.72 -1.07 3.39
N VAL A 33 8.70 -1.23 2.50
CA VAL A 33 8.45 -1.34 1.06
C VAL A 33 7.54 -2.53 0.76
N GLY A 34 7.76 -3.68 1.40
CA GLY A 34 6.89 -4.85 1.24
C GLY A 34 5.44 -4.58 1.63
N LEU A 35 5.21 -3.86 2.74
CA LEU A 35 3.87 -3.44 3.17
C LEU A 35 3.21 -2.51 2.15
N LEU A 36 3.94 -1.50 1.65
CA LEU A 36 3.43 -0.57 0.64
C LEU A 36 3.08 -1.27 -0.67
N VAL A 37 3.88 -2.23 -1.11
CA VAL A 37 3.57 -3.04 -2.31
C VAL A 37 2.32 -3.89 -2.10
N ARG A 38 2.17 -4.51 -0.93
CA ARG A 38 0.95 -5.26 -0.56
C ARG A 38 -0.28 -4.36 -0.65
N ASP A 39 -0.24 -3.20 0.01
CA ASP A 39 -1.36 -2.25 0.03
C ASP A 39 -1.71 -1.79 -1.41
N ARG A 40 -0.70 -1.53 -2.23
CA ARG A 40 -0.88 -1.19 -3.64
C ARG A 40 -1.65 -2.26 -4.42
N LEU A 41 -1.27 -3.52 -4.25
CA LEU A 41 -1.95 -4.64 -4.92
C LEU A 41 -3.41 -4.80 -4.45
N LEU A 42 -3.68 -4.55 -3.17
CA LEU A 42 -5.05 -4.57 -2.63
C LEU A 42 -5.89 -3.44 -3.23
N VAL A 43 -5.36 -2.22 -3.32
CA VAL A 43 -6.05 -1.08 -3.94
C VAL A 43 -6.35 -1.34 -5.42
N GLU A 44 -5.43 -1.95 -6.17
CA GLU A 44 -5.66 -2.35 -7.56
C GLU A 44 -6.74 -3.43 -7.69
N SER A 45 -6.75 -4.40 -6.78
CA SER A 45 -7.79 -5.43 -6.72
C SER A 45 -9.16 -4.82 -6.41
N ALA A 46 -9.20 -3.87 -5.48
CA ALA A 46 -10.41 -3.15 -5.09
C ALA A 46 -11.00 -2.32 -6.23
N ALA A 47 -10.15 -1.62 -7.00
CA ALA A 47 -10.59 -0.87 -8.17
C ALA A 47 -11.25 -1.80 -9.21
N ARG A 48 -10.66 -2.97 -9.46
CA ARG A 48 -11.26 -3.98 -10.38
C ARG A 48 -12.58 -4.55 -9.85
N ALA A 49 -12.67 -4.84 -8.55
CA ALA A 49 -13.90 -5.31 -7.91
C ALA A 49 -15.02 -4.25 -8.00
N GLY A 50 -14.65 -2.99 -7.69
CA GLY A 50 -15.55 -1.84 -7.81
C GLY A 50 -16.04 -1.61 -9.23
N ALA A 51 -15.14 -1.66 -10.24
CA ALA A 51 -15.51 -1.49 -11.64
C ALA A 51 -16.50 -2.56 -12.11
N ARG A 52 -16.27 -3.82 -11.74
CA ARG A 52 -17.21 -4.91 -12.04
C ARG A 52 -18.56 -4.72 -11.36
N ALA A 53 -18.59 -4.32 -10.09
CA ALA A 53 -19.84 -4.02 -9.40
C ALA A 53 -20.57 -2.84 -10.05
N ALA A 54 -19.83 -1.78 -10.41
CA ALA A 54 -20.38 -0.59 -11.07
C ALA A 54 -20.91 -0.88 -12.48
N ALA A 55 -20.39 -1.90 -13.17
CA ALA A 55 -20.86 -2.32 -14.48
C ALA A 55 -22.28 -2.94 -14.45
N ILE A 56 -22.60 -3.63 -13.36
CA ILE A 56 -23.87 -4.38 -13.21
C ILE A 56 -24.89 -3.72 -12.27
N GLN A 57 -24.48 -2.72 -11.49
CA GLN A 57 -25.31 -2.07 -10.48
C GLN A 57 -25.21 -0.55 -10.57
N ALA A 58 -26.36 0.13 -10.51
CA ALA A 58 -26.42 1.59 -10.49
C ALA A 58 -26.12 2.16 -9.09
N ASP A 59 -26.37 1.38 -8.02
CA ASP A 59 -26.26 1.83 -6.64
C ASP A 59 -24.78 2.04 -6.23
N PRO A 60 -24.37 3.28 -5.90
CA PRO A 60 -23.03 3.56 -5.40
C PRO A 60 -22.69 2.85 -4.09
N GLY A 61 -23.70 2.57 -3.25
CA GLY A 61 -23.52 1.84 -1.99
C GLY A 61 -23.01 0.43 -2.23
N ALA A 62 -23.62 -0.30 -3.16
CA ALA A 62 -23.22 -1.64 -3.53
C ALA A 62 -21.81 -1.69 -4.14
N VAL A 63 -21.42 -0.66 -4.90
CA VAL A 63 -20.04 -0.52 -5.43
C VAL A 63 -19.04 -0.30 -4.28
N ASN A 64 -19.38 0.57 -3.34
CA ASN A 64 -18.53 0.81 -2.18
C ASN A 64 -18.36 -0.46 -1.32
N ASP A 65 -19.43 -1.21 -1.10
CA ASP A 65 -19.38 -2.47 -0.36
C ASP A 65 -18.50 -3.52 -1.07
N ALA A 66 -18.54 -3.58 -2.40
CA ALA A 66 -17.68 -4.46 -3.18
C ALA A 66 -16.21 -4.06 -3.08
N VAL A 67 -15.90 -2.75 -3.08
CA VAL A 67 -14.55 -2.23 -2.88
C VAL A 67 -14.06 -2.59 -1.48
N VAL A 68 -14.80 -2.22 -0.44
CA VAL A 68 -14.42 -2.45 0.96
C VAL A 68 -14.29 -3.95 1.26
N GLY A 69 -15.19 -4.78 0.73
CA GLY A 69 -15.14 -6.22 0.89
C GLY A 69 -13.96 -6.92 0.21
N SER A 70 -13.29 -6.23 -0.74
CA SER A 70 -12.13 -6.78 -1.46
C SER A 70 -10.77 -6.39 -0.86
N VAL A 71 -10.74 -5.50 0.15
CA VAL A 71 -9.51 -4.97 0.77
C VAL A 71 -9.32 -5.48 2.20
N ASP A 72 -9.39 -6.78 2.37
CA ASP A 72 -9.18 -7.39 3.69
C ASP A 72 -7.80 -7.02 4.26
N GLY A 73 -7.79 -6.40 5.44
CA GLY A 73 -6.59 -5.95 6.14
C GLY A 73 -6.12 -4.53 5.82
N LEU A 74 -6.87 -3.73 5.06
CA LEU A 74 -6.71 -2.28 5.02
C LEU A 74 -7.70 -1.60 5.98
N ASP A 75 -7.35 -0.40 6.46
CA ASP A 75 -8.26 0.43 7.24
C ASP A 75 -9.33 1.04 6.32
N PRO A 76 -10.61 0.69 6.48
CA PRO A 76 -11.68 1.23 5.65
C PRO A 76 -11.79 2.76 5.69
N SER A 77 -11.38 3.40 6.78
CA SER A 77 -11.43 4.86 6.94
C SER A 77 -10.45 5.61 6.02
N GLY A 78 -9.39 4.93 5.58
CA GLY A 78 -8.40 5.45 4.64
C GLY A 78 -8.77 5.25 3.17
N ILE A 79 -9.89 4.58 2.88
CA ILE A 79 -10.33 4.25 1.52
C ILE A 79 -11.25 5.35 0.99
N THR A 80 -10.97 5.81 -0.23
CA THR A 80 -11.85 6.70 -0.99
C THR A 80 -12.27 6.04 -2.29
N VAL A 81 -13.55 6.13 -2.63
CA VAL A 81 -14.11 5.54 -3.86
C VAL A 81 -14.75 6.63 -4.68
N SER A 82 -14.38 6.73 -5.95
CA SER A 82 -14.99 7.63 -6.92
C SER A 82 -15.47 6.83 -8.14
N ILE A 83 -16.70 7.08 -8.57
CA ILE A 83 -17.33 6.37 -9.68
C ILE A 83 -17.63 7.40 -10.77
N ALA A 84 -17.04 7.22 -11.94
CA ALA A 84 -17.30 8.02 -13.13
C ALA A 84 -18.05 7.16 -14.17
N ARG A 85 -19.26 7.58 -14.52
CA ARG A 85 -20.09 6.96 -15.57
C ARG A 85 -20.21 7.93 -16.72
N SER A 86 -20.07 7.44 -17.95
CA SER A 86 -20.19 8.27 -19.15
C SER A 86 -21.23 7.67 -20.08
N GLY A 87 -22.52 7.96 -19.85
CA GLY A 87 -23.58 7.57 -20.78
C GLY A 87 -24.38 6.32 -20.38
N ASP A 88 -24.82 5.56 -21.39
CA ASP A 88 -25.80 4.48 -21.29
C ASP A 88 -25.16 3.08 -21.26
N GLN A 89 -26.01 2.07 -21.46
CA GLN A 89 -25.59 0.68 -21.60
C GLN A 89 -24.53 0.51 -22.70
N GLY A 90 -23.42 -0.12 -22.34
CA GLY A 90 -22.27 -0.33 -23.23
C GLY A 90 -21.16 0.72 -23.09
N ASP A 91 -21.45 1.84 -22.44
CA ASP A 91 -20.46 2.89 -22.18
C ASP A 91 -19.54 2.53 -21.01
N PRO A 92 -18.35 3.11 -20.95
CA PRO A 92 -17.40 2.79 -19.87
C PRO A 92 -17.85 3.37 -18.53
N VAL A 93 -17.67 2.59 -17.47
CA VAL A 93 -17.69 3.04 -16.08
C VAL A 93 -16.30 2.88 -15.49
N THR A 94 -15.78 3.94 -14.91
CA THR A 94 -14.47 3.92 -14.26
C THR A 94 -14.64 4.09 -12.75
N VAL A 95 -14.06 3.19 -11.99
CA VAL A 95 -13.99 3.28 -10.53
C VAL A 95 -12.55 3.55 -10.15
N THR A 96 -12.36 4.63 -9.40
CA THR A 96 -11.09 5.04 -8.83
C THR A 96 -11.11 4.80 -7.34
N VAL A 97 -10.15 4.04 -6.85
CA VAL A 97 -9.97 3.76 -5.43
C VAL A 97 -8.68 4.42 -4.97
N GLY A 98 -8.79 5.29 -3.97
CA GLY A 98 -7.67 5.91 -3.26
C GLY A 98 -7.52 5.29 -1.88
N TYR A 99 -6.28 5.18 -1.41
CA TYR A 99 -5.93 4.74 -0.07
C TYR A 99 -4.74 5.51 0.48
N VAL A 100 -4.79 5.87 1.75
CA VAL A 100 -3.68 6.47 2.47
C VAL A 100 -3.09 5.43 3.42
N SER A 101 -1.92 4.90 3.06
CA SER A 101 -1.18 3.95 3.90
C SER A 101 -0.28 4.71 4.87
N GLU A 102 -0.43 4.45 6.15
CA GLU A 102 0.46 4.99 7.17
C GLU A 102 1.79 4.21 7.20
N VAL A 103 2.89 4.93 7.41
CA VAL A 103 4.22 4.31 7.58
C VAL A 103 4.28 3.72 8.97
N GLN A 104 4.18 2.39 9.05
CA GLN A 104 4.09 1.66 10.32
C GLN A 104 5.43 1.50 11.04
N VAL A 105 6.55 1.69 10.33
CA VAL A 105 7.90 1.54 10.90
C VAL A 105 8.48 2.91 11.27
N PRO A 106 8.51 3.29 12.56
CA PRO A 106 8.90 4.65 12.99
C PRO A 106 10.31 5.04 12.58
N LEU A 107 11.25 4.09 12.61
CA LEU A 107 12.66 4.32 12.29
C LEU A 107 12.94 4.66 10.83
N VAL A 108 11.99 4.41 9.92
CA VAL A 108 12.13 4.71 8.49
C VAL A 108 11.17 5.81 8.01
N SER A 109 10.37 6.38 8.91
CA SER A 109 9.43 7.48 8.59
C SER A 109 10.13 8.72 8.01
N TRP A 110 11.39 8.97 8.42
CA TRP A 110 12.19 10.06 7.85
C TRP A 110 12.52 9.86 6.36
N LEU A 111 12.49 8.61 5.87
CA LEU A 111 12.77 8.27 4.47
C LEU A 111 11.50 8.27 3.59
N PHE A 112 10.36 7.81 4.12
CA PHE A 112 9.10 7.65 3.39
C PHE A 112 8.05 8.71 3.71
N GLY A 113 8.27 9.53 4.74
CA GLY A 113 7.24 10.40 5.31
C GLY A 113 6.32 9.64 6.28
N ALA A 114 5.31 10.32 6.81
CA ALA A 114 4.36 9.74 7.75
C ALA A 114 3.31 8.84 7.08
N SER A 115 3.00 9.12 5.80
CA SER A 115 2.00 8.38 5.03
C SER A 115 2.33 8.41 3.54
N VAL A 116 1.84 7.41 2.82
CA VAL A 116 1.95 7.30 1.36
C VAL A 116 0.55 7.17 0.79
N SER A 117 0.17 8.09 -0.09
CA SER A 117 -1.09 8.00 -0.82
C SER A 117 -0.94 7.13 -2.07
N MET A 118 -1.93 6.26 -2.28
CA MET A 118 -2.02 5.37 -3.43
C MET A 118 -3.36 5.56 -4.10
N GLN A 119 -3.38 5.42 -5.42
CA GLN A 119 -4.60 5.47 -6.20
C GLN A 119 -4.52 4.45 -7.33
N SER A 120 -5.64 3.81 -7.61
CA SER A 120 -5.79 2.92 -8.76
C SER A 120 -7.17 3.11 -9.36
N ASP A 121 -7.25 3.00 -10.66
CA ASP A 121 -8.49 3.05 -11.42
C ASP A 121 -8.67 1.75 -12.22
N ALA A 122 -9.92 1.38 -12.38
CA ALA A 122 -10.32 0.29 -13.27
C ALA A 122 -11.58 0.69 -14.03
N THR A 123 -11.64 0.28 -15.28
CA THR A 123 -12.76 0.58 -16.17
C THR A 123 -13.40 -0.70 -16.65
N ASP A 124 -14.73 -0.73 -16.60
CA ASP A 124 -15.54 -1.82 -17.15
C ASP A 124 -16.68 -1.24 -17.99
N ARG A 125 -17.44 -2.07 -18.71
CA ARG A 125 -18.57 -1.62 -19.51
C ARG A 125 -19.87 -1.77 -18.74
N GLN A 126 -20.71 -0.74 -18.78
CA GLN A 126 -22.05 -0.78 -18.16
C GLN A 126 -22.93 -1.81 -18.87
N GLU A 127 -23.54 -2.70 -18.09
CA GLU A 127 -24.49 -3.71 -18.59
C GLU A 127 -25.96 -3.24 -18.53
N PHE A 128 -26.20 -2.04 -17.96
CA PHE A 128 -27.50 -1.42 -17.80
C PHE A 128 -27.47 0.06 -18.18
N SER A 129 -28.65 0.64 -18.46
CA SER A 129 -28.83 2.10 -18.54
C SER A 129 -29.21 2.64 -17.18
N PRO A 130 -28.50 3.67 -16.65
CA PRO A 130 -28.77 4.28 -15.35
C PRO A 130 -30.10 5.02 -15.30
#